data_1cbfda94b05174d5cc29248472cbf4b2
#
_entry.id   1cbfda94b05174d5cc29248472cbf4b2
#
_cell.length_a   1.000
_cell.length_b   1.000
_cell.length_c   1.000
_cell.angle_alpha   90.00
_cell.angle_beta   90.00
_cell.angle_gamma   90.00
#
_symmetry.space_group_name_H-M   'P 1'
#
loop_
_entity.id
_entity.type
_entity.pdbx_description
1 polymer ?
#
loop_
_entity_poly.entity_id
_entity_poly.type
_entity_poly.pdbx_seq_one_letter_code
_entity_poly.pdbx_strand_id
1 'polypeptide(L)'
;FEENLQPMYSCARKYTYSPIPAGIRNESFEKGFYNKNQHIPCALYKLTVKKEIYYKAKFILESILNHSQDYKYNLMGLILCKLEVPYRRNHYYFCSEFVSEILAYSQAIELPKLPCLMKPSDYLLFEELECLYQGNIGELIKYRDLC
;
A
#
# COMPACT_ATOMS: atom_id res chain seq x y z
N PHE A 1 -11.26 -0.72 -10.77
CA PHE A 1 -10.78 0.51 -10.13
C PHE A 1 -11.81 1.58 -10.40
N GLU A 2 -12.29 2.23 -9.37
CA GLU A 2 -13.17 3.38 -9.52
C GLU A 2 -12.33 4.56 -10.03
N GLU A 3 -12.87 5.30 -10.96
CA GLU A 3 -12.19 6.38 -11.69
C GLU A 3 -11.59 7.47 -10.79
N ASN A 4 -11.99 7.51 -9.52
CA ASN A 4 -11.63 8.55 -8.55
C ASN A 4 -10.47 8.20 -7.62
N LEU A 5 -9.73 7.11 -7.83
CA LEU A 5 -8.68 6.61 -6.92
C LEU A 5 -9.15 6.41 -5.46
N GLN A 6 -10.45 6.19 -5.25
CA GLN A 6 -11.08 5.96 -3.95
C GLN A 6 -11.87 4.63 -3.98
N PRO A 7 -11.98 3.91 -2.86
CA PRO A 7 -11.29 4.15 -1.58
C PRO A 7 -9.80 3.80 -1.62
N MET A 8 -8.99 4.51 -0.84
CA MET A 8 -7.54 4.30 -0.74
C MET A 8 -7.19 3.78 0.65
N TYR A 9 -6.48 2.66 0.73
CA TYR A 9 -6.10 2.03 1.99
C TYR A 9 -4.59 1.98 2.17
N SER A 10 -4.14 2.21 3.39
CA SER A 10 -2.74 2.10 3.77
C SER A 10 -2.56 1.38 5.10
N CYS A 11 -1.37 0.80 5.29
CA CYS A 11 -0.90 0.40 6.61
C CYS A 11 0.15 1.42 7.06
N ALA A 12 -0.24 2.35 7.92
CA ALA A 12 0.58 3.50 8.25
C ALA A 12 0.52 3.86 9.74
N ARG A 13 1.49 4.67 10.18
CA ARG A 13 1.47 5.30 11.50
C ARG A 13 0.47 6.44 11.52
N LYS A 14 -0.23 6.60 12.63
CA LYS A 14 -1.21 7.70 12.80
C LYS A 14 -0.52 9.06 12.94
N TYR A 15 0.64 9.10 13.59
CA TYR A 15 1.41 10.32 13.83
C TYR A 15 2.85 10.16 13.34
N THR A 16 3.43 11.23 12.82
CA THR A 16 4.82 11.23 12.30
C THR A 16 5.85 10.94 13.39
N TYR A 17 5.56 11.38 14.61
CA TYR A 17 6.49 11.29 15.75
C TYR A 17 6.21 10.12 16.70
N SER A 18 5.14 9.37 16.49
CA SER A 18 4.79 8.22 17.34
C SER A 18 4.62 6.94 16.52
N PRO A 19 5.26 5.84 16.94
CA PRO A 19 5.02 4.54 16.30
C PRO A 19 3.63 3.96 16.60
N ILE A 20 2.94 4.49 17.60
CA ILE A 20 1.64 4.03 18.08
C ILE A 20 0.71 5.26 18.26
N PRO A 21 -0.56 5.20 17.85
CA PRO A 21 -1.24 4.13 17.15
C PRO A 21 -0.89 4.07 15.67
N ALA A 22 -0.81 2.85 15.14
CA ALA A 22 -0.55 2.58 13.74
C ALA A 22 -1.29 1.31 13.33
N GLY A 23 -1.74 1.26 12.07
CA GLY A 23 -2.52 0.14 11.56
C GLY A 23 -3.08 0.43 10.18
N ILE A 24 -4.06 -0.36 9.78
CA ILE A 24 -4.73 -0.22 8.49
C ILE A 24 -5.72 0.95 8.55
N ARG A 25 -5.69 1.78 7.52
CA ARG A 25 -6.46 3.02 7.46
C ARG A 25 -7.04 3.24 6.07
N ASN A 26 -8.21 3.87 6.05
CA ASN A 26 -8.71 4.53 4.85
C ASN A 26 -8.09 5.93 4.77
N GLU A 27 -7.44 6.21 3.68
CA GLU A 27 -6.77 7.48 3.41
C GLU A 27 -7.60 8.33 2.44
N SER A 28 -7.38 9.64 2.48
CA SER A 28 -8.02 10.58 1.57
C SER A 28 -7.03 11.62 1.08
N PHE A 29 -7.13 12.01 -0.18
CA PHE A 29 -6.37 13.12 -0.73
C PHE A 29 -6.85 14.48 -0.19
N GLU A 30 -8.11 14.59 0.20
CA GLU A 30 -8.72 15.81 0.66
C GLU A 30 -8.45 16.11 2.13
N LYS A 31 -8.14 15.09 2.92
CA LYS A 31 -7.96 15.19 4.38
C LYS A 31 -6.72 14.43 4.83
N GLY A 32 -6.19 14.86 5.99
CA GLY A 32 -5.13 14.13 6.67
C GLY A 32 -3.73 14.37 6.11
N PHE A 33 -2.95 13.30 5.96
CA PHE A 33 -1.54 13.38 5.64
C PHE A 33 -1.28 13.95 4.24
N TYR A 34 -1.98 13.49 3.23
CA TYR A 34 -1.74 13.88 1.84
C TYR A 34 -2.11 15.33 1.56
N ASN A 35 -3.20 15.83 2.14
CA ASN A 35 -3.57 17.22 2.00
C ASN A 35 -2.53 18.19 2.60
N LYS A 36 -1.89 17.78 3.70
CA LYS A 36 -0.86 18.60 4.38
C LYS A 36 0.51 18.52 3.73
N ASN A 37 0.78 17.49 2.92
CA ASN A 37 2.10 17.16 2.41
C ASN A 37 2.11 17.03 0.88
N GLN A 38 1.57 18.02 0.18
CA GLN A 38 1.40 17.99 -1.28
C GLN A 38 2.71 17.98 -2.08
N HIS A 39 3.82 18.37 -1.47
CA HIS A 39 5.15 18.41 -2.09
C HIS A 39 5.88 17.05 -2.11
N ILE A 40 5.31 16.03 -1.46
CA ILE A 40 5.95 14.69 -1.40
C ILE A 40 5.93 14.03 -2.78
N PRO A 41 7.09 13.52 -3.25
CA PRO A 41 7.14 12.76 -4.48
C PRO A 41 6.28 11.50 -4.39
N CYS A 42 5.56 11.21 -5.47
CA CYS A 42 4.73 10.01 -5.58
C CYS A 42 4.71 9.48 -7.02
N ALA A 43 4.34 8.23 -7.15
CA ALA A 43 4.02 7.62 -8.43
C ALA A 43 2.72 6.80 -8.30
N LEU A 44 1.91 6.82 -9.34
CA LEU A 44 0.69 6.03 -9.47
C LEU A 44 0.91 4.94 -10.50
N TYR A 45 0.72 3.71 -10.08
CA TYR A 45 0.81 2.54 -10.95
C TYR A 45 -0.54 1.84 -11.08
N LYS A 46 -0.79 1.30 -12.25
CA LYS A 46 -1.94 0.46 -12.56
C LYS A 46 -1.47 -0.97 -12.79
N LEU A 47 -2.15 -1.91 -12.18
CA LEU A 47 -2.01 -3.33 -12.44
C LEU A 47 -3.26 -3.85 -13.12
N THR A 48 -3.12 -4.39 -14.31
CA THR A 48 -4.23 -5.01 -15.05
C THR A 48 -4.24 -6.50 -14.79
N VAL A 49 -5.32 -7.03 -14.22
CA VAL A 49 -5.46 -8.44 -13.86
C VAL A 49 -6.78 -9.01 -14.36
N LYS A 50 -6.89 -10.35 -14.40
CA LYS A 50 -8.16 -11.04 -14.68
C LYS A 50 -9.18 -10.73 -13.58
N LYS A 51 -10.45 -10.76 -13.94
CA LYS A 51 -11.57 -10.43 -13.05
C LYS A 51 -11.58 -11.28 -11.77
N GLU A 52 -11.24 -12.55 -11.88
CA GLU A 52 -11.16 -13.49 -10.75
C GLU A 52 -10.08 -13.07 -9.74
N ILE A 53 -8.91 -12.67 -10.25
CA ILE A 53 -7.78 -12.19 -9.43
C ILE A 53 -8.15 -10.88 -8.73
N TYR A 54 -8.81 -9.97 -9.44
CA TYR A 54 -9.31 -8.73 -8.85
C TYR A 54 -10.25 -8.99 -7.67
N TYR A 55 -11.26 -9.86 -7.86
CA TYR A 55 -12.19 -10.18 -6.77
C TYR A 55 -11.51 -10.92 -5.62
N LYS A 56 -10.52 -11.76 -5.89
CA LYS A 56 -9.73 -12.42 -4.85
C LYS A 56 -8.93 -11.39 -4.03
N ALA A 57 -8.26 -10.44 -4.69
CA ALA A 57 -7.54 -9.36 -4.02
C ALA A 57 -8.49 -8.49 -3.18
N LYS A 58 -9.64 -8.12 -3.74
CA LYS A 58 -10.69 -7.35 -3.06
C LYS A 58 -11.20 -8.08 -1.83
N PHE A 59 -11.50 -9.36 -1.93
CA PHE A 59 -11.96 -10.19 -0.80
C PHE A 59 -10.92 -10.25 0.33
N ILE A 60 -9.63 -10.43 -0.02
CA ILE A 60 -8.54 -10.44 0.97
C ILE A 60 -8.47 -9.08 1.68
N LEU A 61 -8.51 -7.99 0.92
CA LEU A 61 -8.49 -6.63 1.47
C LEU A 61 -9.69 -6.39 2.40
N GLU A 62 -10.90 -6.71 1.97
CA GLU A 62 -12.12 -6.55 2.77
C GLU A 62 -12.07 -7.39 4.06
N SER A 63 -11.56 -8.62 3.99
CA SER A 63 -11.36 -9.46 5.17
C SER A 63 -10.43 -8.82 6.18
N ILE A 64 -9.33 -8.23 5.73
CA ILE A 64 -8.40 -7.51 6.59
C ILE A 64 -9.05 -6.24 7.17
N LEU A 65 -9.80 -5.48 6.36
CA LEU A 65 -10.48 -4.26 6.78
C LEU A 65 -11.54 -4.51 7.85
N ASN A 66 -12.31 -5.57 7.69
CA ASN A 66 -13.35 -5.96 8.67
C ASN A 66 -12.77 -6.30 10.04
N HIS A 67 -11.49 -6.70 10.10
CA HIS A 67 -10.76 -7.00 11.32
C HIS A 67 -9.62 -6.01 11.58
N SER A 68 -9.70 -4.80 11.03
CA SER A 68 -8.61 -3.83 11.04
C SER A 68 -8.10 -3.45 12.44
N GLN A 69 -8.93 -3.55 13.45
CA GLN A 69 -8.57 -3.33 14.86
C GLN A 69 -7.58 -4.37 15.41
N ASP A 70 -7.53 -5.58 14.83
CA ASP A 70 -6.64 -6.66 15.23
C ASP A 70 -5.25 -6.51 14.61
N TYR A 71 -5.15 -5.69 13.56
CA TYR A 71 -3.92 -5.47 12.82
C TYR A 71 -3.14 -4.27 13.34
N LYS A 72 -1.84 -4.46 13.54
CA LYS A 72 -0.92 -3.47 14.09
C LYS A 72 0.24 -3.19 13.13
N TYR A 73 0.95 -2.12 13.38
CA TYR A 73 2.11 -1.77 12.57
C TYR A 73 3.34 -2.59 12.98
N ASN A 74 4.02 -3.20 11.99
CA ASN A 74 5.21 -4.02 12.19
C ASN A 74 6.50 -3.19 12.12
N LEU A 75 6.76 -2.39 13.15
CA LEU A 75 7.97 -1.56 13.17
C LEU A 75 9.26 -2.41 13.18
N MET A 76 9.28 -3.52 13.94
CA MET A 76 10.41 -4.44 13.96
C MET A 76 10.62 -5.09 12.60
N GLY A 77 9.54 -5.55 11.95
CA GLY A 77 9.60 -6.09 10.60
C GLY A 77 10.15 -5.09 9.58
N LEU A 78 9.78 -3.80 9.70
CA LEU A 78 10.32 -2.76 8.83
C LEU A 78 11.84 -2.57 9.00
N ILE A 79 12.35 -2.63 10.24
CA ILE A 79 13.79 -2.53 10.51
C ILE A 79 14.51 -3.75 9.93
N LEU A 80 14.00 -4.95 10.20
CA LEU A 80 14.59 -6.21 9.74
C LEU A 80 14.50 -6.37 8.20
N CYS A 81 13.44 -5.85 7.57
CA CYS A 81 13.34 -5.77 6.11
C CYS A 81 14.49 -4.95 5.50
N LYS A 82 14.90 -3.84 6.12
CA LYS A 82 16.05 -3.05 5.68
C LYS A 82 17.36 -3.83 5.77
N LEU A 83 17.46 -4.73 6.74
CA LEU A 83 18.61 -5.61 6.96
C LEU A 83 18.52 -6.92 6.16
N GLU A 84 17.46 -7.08 5.35
CA GLU A 84 17.17 -8.29 4.55
C GLU A 84 16.98 -9.57 5.40
N VAL A 85 16.56 -9.40 6.66
CA VAL A 85 16.23 -10.48 7.57
C VAL A 85 14.72 -10.72 7.53
N PRO A 86 14.25 -11.90 7.09
CA PRO A 86 12.83 -12.20 7.04
C PRO A 86 12.24 -12.28 8.46
N TYR A 87 11.27 -11.44 8.73
CA TYR A 87 10.58 -11.41 10.01
C TYR A 87 9.09 -11.18 9.79
N ARG A 88 8.33 -12.23 9.99
CA ARG A 88 6.86 -12.21 9.86
C ARG A 88 6.21 -12.35 11.23
N ARG A 89 5.16 -11.57 11.42
CA ARG A 89 4.37 -11.59 12.64
C ARG A 89 2.89 -11.53 12.29
N ASN A 90 2.10 -12.49 12.77
CA ASN A 90 0.67 -12.53 12.49
C ASN A 90 -0.01 -11.25 12.96
N HIS A 91 -0.88 -10.69 12.11
CA HIS A 91 -1.62 -9.44 12.34
C HIS A 91 -0.73 -8.19 12.51
N TYR A 92 0.49 -8.24 12.02
CA TYR A 92 1.39 -7.08 12.00
C TYR A 92 1.91 -6.85 10.59
N TYR A 93 1.73 -5.62 10.09
CA TYR A 93 2.21 -5.22 8.78
C TYR A 93 2.94 -3.88 8.83
N PHE A 94 3.91 -3.70 7.95
CA PHE A 94 4.31 -2.38 7.48
C PHE A 94 3.78 -2.16 6.04
N CYS A 95 3.90 -0.97 5.51
CA CYS A 95 3.16 -0.55 4.30
C CYS A 95 3.39 -1.46 3.08
N SER A 96 4.64 -1.75 2.71
CA SER A 96 4.92 -2.61 1.56
C SER A 96 4.62 -4.09 1.83
N GLU A 97 4.80 -4.59 3.06
CA GLU A 97 4.40 -5.94 3.44
C GLU A 97 2.88 -6.15 3.26
N PHE A 98 2.07 -5.19 3.69
CA PHE A 98 0.62 -5.21 3.54
C PHE A 98 0.20 -5.33 2.06
N VAL A 99 0.75 -4.49 1.20
CA VAL A 99 0.47 -4.53 -0.24
C VAL A 99 0.96 -5.83 -0.86
N SER A 100 2.18 -6.25 -0.52
CA SER A 100 2.79 -7.48 -1.03
C SER A 100 1.99 -8.73 -0.69
N GLU A 101 1.47 -8.83 0.53
CA GLU A 101 0.64 -9.98 0.92
C GLU A 101 -0.65 -10.04 0.10
N ILE A 102 -1.33 -8.92 -0.11
CA ILE A 102 -2.54 -8.88 -0.94
C ILE A 102 -2.22 -9.34 -2.37
N LEU A 103 -1.14 -8.82 -2.97
CA LEU A 103 -0.74 -9.16 -4.33
C LEU A 103 -0.34 -10.64 -4.46
N ALA A 104 0.44 -11.17 -3.50
CA ALA A 104 0.88 -12.56 -3.50
C ALA A 104 -0.29 -13.55 -3.29
N TYR A 105 -1.12 -13.34 -2.27
CA TYR A 105 -2.24 -14.24 -1.97
C TYR A 105 -3.33 -14.21 -3.02
N SER A 106 -3.54 -13.07 -3.67
CA SER A 106 -4.44 -12.98 -4.82
C SER A 106 -3.86 -13.58 -6.09
N GLN A 107 -2.55 -13.81 -6.13
CA GLN A 107 -1.81 -14.22 -7.33
C GLN A 107 -1.84 -13.13 -8.43
N ALA A 108 -1.91 -11.87 -8.03
CA ALA A 108 -1.94 -10.73 -8.93
C ALA A 108 -0.57 -10.46 -9.56
N ILE A 109 0.51 -10.67 -8.79
CA ILE A 109 1.90 -10.58 -9.23
C ILE A 109 2.70 -11.69 -8.54
N GLU A 110 3.68 -12.25 -9.24
CA GLU A 110 4.70 -13.11 -8.65
C GLU A 110 5.78 -12.24 -8.01
N LEU A 111 5.94 -12.37 -6.69
CA LEU A 111 6.91 -11.56 -5.96
C LEU A 111 8.30 -12.18 -6.04
N PRO A 112 9.38 -11.38 -6.26
CA PRO A 112 10.77 -11.88 -6.30
C PRO A 112 11.30 -12.28 -4.92
N LYS A 113 10.62 -11.89 -3.85
CA LYS A 113 10.99 -12.15 -2.45
C LYS A 113 9.75 -12.30 -1.59
N LEU A 114 9.96 -12.73 -0.33
CA LEU A 114 8.88 -12.81 0.65
C LEU A 114 8.22 -11.43 0.88
N PRO A 115 6.91 -11.35 1.10
CA PRO A 115 6.21 -10.10 1.36
C PRO A 115 6.85 -9.23 2.44
N CYS A 116 7.35 -9.84 3.53
CA CYS A 116 8.03 -9.13 4.61
C CYS A 116 9.43 -8.58 4.25
N LEU A 117 9.95 -8.87 3.06
CA LEU A 117 11.21 -8.34 2.53
C LEU A 117 11.00 -7.35 1.37
N MET A 118 9.75 -7.13 0.94
CA MET A 118 9.44 -6.21 -0.14
C MET A 118 9.56 -4.76 0.32
N LYS A 119 10.34 -3.98 -0.43
CA LYS A 119 10.52 -2.54 -0.25
C LYS A 119 9.67 -1.78 -1.27
N PRO A 120 9.24 -0.53 -1.02
CA PRO A 120 8.52 0.27 -2.01
C PRO A 120 9.25 0.40 -3.35
N SER A 121 10.59 0.46 -3.33
CA SER A 121 11.42 0.50 -4.55
C SER A 121 11.36 -0.75 -5.39
N ASP A 122 11.05 -1.91 -4.81
CA ASP A 122 11.00 -3.17 -5.56
C ASP A 122 9.84 -3.17 -6.57
N TYR A 123 8.75 -2.44 -6.27
CA TYR A 123 7.61 -2.31 -7.19
C TYR A 123 7.96 -1.59 -8.49
N LEU A 124 9.00 -0.77 -8.51
CA LEU A 124 9.47 -0.07 -9.71
C LEU A 124 10.06 -1.03 -10.76
N LEU A 125 10.35 -2.27 -10.37
CA LEU A 125 10.99 -3.29 -11.20
C LEU A 125 9.97 -4.24 -11.86
N PHE A 126 8.68 -4.13 -11.54
CA PHE A 126 7.65 -4.98 -12.12
C PHE A 126 7.21 -4.44 -13.48
N GLU A 127 7.40 -5.24 -14.52
CA GLU A 127 6.98 -4.93 -15.88
C GLU A 127 5.46 -4.88 -16.04
N GLU A 128 4.72 -5.58 -15.17
CA GLU A 128 3.28 -5.63 -15.14
C GLU A 128 2.62 -4.33 -14.61
N LEU A 129 3.41 -3.47 -13.98
CA LEU A 129 2.94 -2.21 -13.41
C LEU A 129 3.09 -1.06 -14.42
N GLU A 130 1.98 -0.64 -15.01
CA GLU A 130 1.89 0.54 -15.86
C GLU A 130 1.98 1.82 -15.02
N CYS A 131 3.00 2.65 -15.23
CA CYS A 131 3.10 3.95 -14.56
C CYS A 131 2.14 4.95 -15.20
N LEU A 132 1.09 5.33 -14.49
CA LEU A 132 0.11 6.32 -14.94
C LEU A 132 0.53 7.75 -14.64
N TYR A 133 1.26 7.95 -13.54
CA TYR A 133 1.68 9.26 -13.11
C TYR A 133 2.95 9.17 -12.26
N GLN A 134 3.83 10.15 -12.43
CA GLN A 134 4.99 10.37 -11.58
C GLN A 134 5.19 11.87 -11.37
N GLY A 135 5.27 12.31 -10.11
CA GLY A 135 5.39 13.71 -9.74
C GLY A 135 5.25 13.91 -8.25
N ASN A 136 4.51 14.91 -7.83
CA ASN A 136 4.18 15.15 -6.43
C ASN A 136 2.67 14.99 -6.15
N ILE A 137 2.33 14.81 -4.87
CA ILE A 137 0.94 14.55 -4.46
C ILE A 137 0.00 15.69 -4.88
N GLY A 138 0.40 16.95 -4.77
CA GLY A 138 -0.44 18.08 -5.14
C GLY A 138 -0.80 18.14 -6.63
N GLU A 139 0.12 17.73 -7.49
CA GLU A 139 -0.15 17.61 -8.92
C GLU A 139 -0.98 16.37 -9.24
N LEU A 140 -0.77 15.25 -8.54
CA LEU A 140 -1.60 14.05 -8.68
C LEU A 140 -3.06 14.34 -8.33
N ILE A 141 -3.32 15.11 -7.27
CA ILE A 141 -4.68 15.53 -6.90
C ILE A 141 -5.33 16.33 -8.03
N LYS A 142 -4.61 17.28 -8.63
CA LYS A 142 -5.10 18.06 -9.78
C LYS A 142 -5.34 17.19 -11.01
N TYR A 143 -4.44 16.24 -11.28
CA TYR A 143 -4.58 15.29 -12.39
C TYR A 143 -5.85 14.44 -12.24
N ARG A 144 -6.13 13.93 -11.04
CA ARG A 144 -7.36 13.17 -10.74
C ARG A 144 -8.62 13.99 -11.04
N ASP A 145 -8.63 15.27 -10.65
CA ASP A 145 -9.80 16.15 -10.78
C ASP A 145 -10.07 16.53 -12.26
N LEU A 146 -9.14 16.22 -13.17
CA LEU A 146 -9.25 16.45 -14.62
C LEU A 146 -9.69 15.20 -15.41
N CYS A 147 -9.61 14.01 -14.81
CA CYS A 147 -10.03 12.73 -15.40
C CYS A 147 -11.43 12.35 -14.95
#